data_93d9b9a2b44264827bb3b5ad0292bc95
#
_entry.id   93d9b9a2b44264827bb3b5ad0292bc95
#
_cell.length_a   1.000
_cell.length_b   1.000
_cell.length_c   1.000
_cell.angle_alpha   90.00
_cell.angle_beta   90.00
_cell.angle_gamma   90.00
#
_symmetry.space_group_name_H-M   'P 1'
#
loop_
_entity.id
_entity.type
_entity.pdbx_description
1 polymer ?
#
loop_
_entity_poly.entity_id
_entity_poly.type
_entity_poly.pdbx_seq_one_letter_code
_entity_poly.pdbx_strand_id
1 'polypeptide(L)'
;MNEFQDIKDDFPIFEREINSKKLTYLDSGATSQKPKTVIEAMNNVYLNTNANVHRGTYVLSAETTQLYEGVRNKCKNFLNAYHSDEIIFTKGATEGFNFLANSISKKLLQPGDEILLTEIEHHANIIPWQMVAKEYQLEIKYISVNENFSIDLDELKQKISKKTKVVSITGESNLSGLLPDIKLIRSIIKENSDALFIVDGAQLVPHRKVDVQDLGIDFIVFSGHKLLGPTGIGVVWGKLDILNELEPVSGGGDMIEEVYYDRATWAPVPHKFEAGTPPYVEAIGLGAAIDYLENITMEKVSQHSDNLRKYAQNIFSDLDRVSIIHTNEEFAGCTFSMHVDQIHATDISLMLDTYGVAVRAGHHCVQPYHRKLGIDATFRATGYIYNDENDLDVFKDALMSSIAMLG
;
A
#
# COMPACT_ATOMS: atom_id res chain seq x y z
N MET A 1 11.12 -27.41 9.47
CA MET A 1 11.77 -26.80 8.29
C MET A 1 11.15 -25.43 8.14
N ASN A 2 11.96 -24.40 7.93
CA ASN A 2 11.46 -23.04 7.72
C ASN A 2 10.86 -23.01 6.29
N GLU A 3 9.53 -22.95 6.17
CA GLU A 3 8.85 -22.99 4.85
C GLU A 3 9.25 -21.82 3.93
N PHE A 4 9.89 -20.78 4.47
CA PHE A 4 10.41 -19.63 3.73
C PHE A 4 11.85 -19.79 3.27
N GLN A 5 12.54 -20.92 3.60
CA GLN A 5 13.94 -21.11 3.28
C GLN A 5 14.21 -21.20 1.77
N ASP A 6 13.24 -21.75 1.01
CA ASP A 6 13.34 -21.97 -0.43
C ASP A 6 12.54 -20.95 -1.26
N ILE A 7 11.83 -20.02 -0.59
CA ILE A 7 10.97 -19.04 -1.29
C ILE A 7 11.74 -18.11 -2.24
N LYS A 8 13.02 -17.81 -1.96
CA LYS A 8 13.87 -17.00 -2.86
C LYS A 8 13.98 -17.60 -4.26
N ASP A 9 13.93 -18.92 -4.39
CA ASP A 9 14.08 -19.64 -5.67
C ASP A 9 12.87 -19.39 -6.61
N ASP A 10 11.74 -18.96 -6.07
CA ASP A 10 10.58 -18.55 -6.85
C ASP A 10 10.76 -17.18 -7.53
N PHE A 11 11.77 -16.41 -7.11
CA PHE A 11 12.03 -15.06 -7.56
C PHE A 11 13.30 -14.97 -8.40
N PRO A 12 13.23 -14.97 -9.74
CA PRO A 12 14.39 -15.04 -10.63
C PRO A 12 15.42 -13.91 -10.41
N ILE A 13 15.01 -12.78 -9.85
CA ILE A 13 15.90 -11.66 -9.59
C ILE A 13 17.02 -11.99 -8.59
N PHE A 14 16.80 -12.93 -7.67
CA PHE A 14 17.80 -13.31 -6.67
C PHE A 14 18.91 -14.23 -7.22
N GLU A 15 18.81 -14.71 -8.46
CA GLU A 15 19.90 -15.33 -9.19
C GLU A 15 20.98 -14.30 -9.61
N ARG A 16 20.60 -12.99 -9.60
CA ARG A 16 21.47 -11.91 -10.03
C ARG A 16 22.47 -11.51 -8.94
N GLU A 17 23.71 -11.31 -9.33
CA GLU A 17 24.73 -10.66 -8.50
C GLU A 17 24.78 -9.15 -8.76
N ILE A 18 24.98 -8.38 -7.69
CA ILE A 18 25.22 -6.93 -7.71
C ILE A 18 26.62 -6.69 -7.14
N ASN A 19 27.51 -6.03 -7.89
CA ASN A 19 28.89 -5.81 -7.48
C ASN A 19 29.63 -7.10 -7.03
N SER A 20 29.37 -8.22 -7.72
CA SER A 20 29.89 -9.57 -7.41
C SER A 20 29.45 -10.09 -6.01
N LYS A 21 28.31 -9.62 -5.52
CA LYS A 21 27.66 -10.06 -4.28
C LYS A 21 26.25 -10.54 -4.57
N LYS A 22 25.76 -11.50 -3.78
CA LYS A 22 24.34 -11.88 -3.83
C LYS A 22 23.48 -10.68 -3.45
N LEU A 23 22.37 -10.51 -4.16
CA LEU A 23 21.42 -9.42 -3.88
C LEU A 23 20.71 -9.65 -2.53
N THR A 24 20.89 -8.71 -1.60
CA THR A 24 20.06 -8.54 -0.41
C THR A 24 19.10 -7.39 -0.63
N TYR A 25 17.83 -7.70 -0.97
CA TYR A 25 16.83 -6.71 -1.33
C TYR A 25 15.95 -6.37 -0.14
N LEU A 26 16.12 -5.17 0.42
CA LEU A 26 15.39 -4.64 1.57
C LEU A 26 14.63 -3.35 1.25
N ASP A 27 14.22 -3.15 -0.02
CA ASP A 27 13.38 -2.01 -0.44
C ASP A 27 11.93 -2.43 -0.80
N SER A 28 11.43 -3.49 -0.17
CA SER A 28 10.06 -4.01 -0.41
C SER A 28 8.97 -3.00 -0.06
N GLY A 29 9.22 -2.09 0.86
CA GLY A 29 8.32 -0.98 1.17
C GLY A 29 8.11 0.01 0.02
N ALA A 30 9.01 0.02 -0.99
CA ALA A 30 8.83 0.80 -2.21
C ALA A 30 8.20 -0.02 -3.33
N THR A 31 8.69 -1.23 -3.58
CA THR A 31 8.11 -2.23 -4.50
C THR A 31 8.63 -3.61 -4.15
N SER A 32 7.80 -4.64 -4.17
CA SER A 32 8.25 -6.02 -3.96
C SER A 32 8.85 -6.61 -5.23
N GLN A 33 9.62 -7.69 -5.11
CA GLN A 33 10.03 -8.53 -6.22
C GLN A 33 8.86 -9.42 -6.71
N LYS A 34 8.98 -9.98 -7.91
CA LYS A 34 7.89 -10.73 -8.55
C LYS A 34 8.25 -12.20 -8.65
N PRO A 35 7.41 -13.10 -8.17
CA PRO A 35 7.62 -14.53 -8.37
C PRO A 35 7.44 -14.89 -9.85
N LYS A 36 8.07 -15.96 -10.27
CA LYS A 36 8.05 -16.48 -11.65
C LYS A 36 6.61 -16.69 -12.15
N THR A 37 5.74 -17.18 -11.30
CA THR A 37 4.32 -17.41 -11.60
C THR A 37 3.57 -16.15 -12.04
N VAL A 38 3.87 -14.99 -11.45
CA VAL A 38 3.29 -13.70 -11.84
C VAL A 38 3.79 -13.28 -13.21
N ILE A 39 5.10 -13.42 -13.45
CA ILE A 39 5.73 -13.09 -14.75
C ILE A 39 5.15 -13.97 -15.86
N GLU A 40 5.02 -15.26 -15.61
CA GLU A 40 4.48 -16.24 -16.55
C GLU A 40 3.01 -15.99 -16.83
N ALA A 41 2.19 -15.65 -15.83
CA ALA A 41 0.78 -15.31 -16.02
C ALA A 41 0.60 -14.11 -16.97
N MET A 42 1.38 -13.05 -16.78
CA MET A 42 1.34 -11.88 -17.68
C MET A 42 1.81 -12.21 -19.09
N ASN A 43 2.92 -12.93 -19.22
CA ASN A 43 3.43 -13.38 -20.52
C ASN A 43 2.42 -14.24 -21.26
N ASN A 44 1.74 -15.15 -20.54
CA ASN A 44 0.73 -16.03 -21.12
C ASN A 44 -0.44 -15.25 -21.75
N VAL A 45 -0.86 -14.14 -21.15
CA VAL A 45 -1.90 -13.29 -21.74
C VAL A 45 -1.45 -12.78 -23.11
N TYR A 46 -0.27 -12.18 -23.22
CA TYR A 46 0.24 -11.66 -24.49
C TYR A 46 0.46 -12.74 -25.55
N LEU A 47 0.89 -13.92 -25.13
CA LEU A 47 1.20 -15.01 -26.06
C LEU A 47 -0.05 -15.75 -26.54
N ASN A 48 -1.10 -15.87 -25.72
CA ASN A 48 -2.15 -16.83 -25.97
C ASN A 48 -3.58 -16.27 -25.98
N THR A 49 -3.88 -15.16 -25.22
CA THR A 49 -5.27 -14.70 -25.03
C THR A 49 -5.45 -13.19 -25.23
N ASN A 50 -4.45 -12.48 -25.74
CA ASN A 50 -4.47 -11.02 -25.84
C ASN A 50 -5.63 -10.49 -26.69
N ALA A 51 -6.65 -9.94 -26.03
CA ALA A 51 -7.79 -9.27 -26.65
C ALA A 51 -8.38 -8.23 -25.70
N ASN A 52 -9.07 -7.21 -26.24
CA ASN A 52 -9.80 -6.28 -25.39
C ASN A 52 -10.97 -6.99 -24.70
N VAL A 53 -11.21 -6.61 -23.46
CA VAL A 53 -12.22 -7.22 -22.57
C VAL A 53 -13.63 -6.67 -22.82
N HIS A 54 -14.66 -7.38 -22.33
CA HIS A 54 -16.08 -7.07 -22.25
C HIS A 54 -16.85 -7.07 -23.61
N ARG A 55 -16.47 -6.26 -24.59
CA ARG A 55 -17.32 -5.98 -25.77
C ARG A 55 -17.03 -6.85 -27.00
N GLY A 56 -15.98 -7.64 -26.99
CA GLY A 56 -15.66 -8.51 -28.12
C GLY A 56 -16.59 -9.73 -28.17
N THR A 57 -17.08 -10.06 -29.36
CA THR A 57 -17.98 -11.20 -29.58
C THR A 57 -17.25 -12.46 -30.07
N TYR A 58 -15.95 -12.54 -29.85
CA TYR A 58 -15.07 -13.62 -30.28
C TYR A 58 -14.36 -14.29 -29.06
N VAL A 59 -13.91 -15.52 -29.25
CA VAL A 59 -13.40 -16.40 -28.18
C VAL A 59 -12.32 -15.74 -27.35
N LEU A 60 -11.29 -15.14 -27.96
CA LEU A 60 -10.19 -14.51 -27.24
C LEU A 60 -10.67 -13.39 -26.30
N SER A 61 -11.65 -12.57 -26.73
CA SER A 61 -12.20 -11.52 -25.86
C SER A 61 -12.97 -12.11 -24.67
N ALA A 62 -13.72 -13.20 -24.90
CA ALA A 62 -14.42 -13.88 -23.81
C ALA A 62 -13.46 -14.50 -22.79
N GLU A 63 -12.39 -15.14 -23.26
CA GLU A 63 -11.34 -15.73 -22.40
C GLU A 63 -10.62 -14.64 -21.58
N THR A 64 -10.18 -13.54 -22.22
CA THR A 64 -9.51 -12.45 -21.54
C THR A 64 -10.44 -11.78 -20.52
N THR A 65 -11.73 -11.60 -20.87
CA THR A 65 -12.74 -11.05 -19.97
C THR A 65 -12.91 -11.95 -18.73
N GLN A 66 -13.01 -13.26 -18.96
CA GLN A 66 -13.13 -14.23 -17.85
C GLN A 66 -11.93 -14.19 -16.91
N LEU A 67 -10.72 -14.10 -17.47
CA LEU A 67 -9.50 -13.95 -16.68
C LEU A 67 -9.50 -12.65 -15.86
N TYR A 68 -9.82 -11.53 -16.51
CA TYR A 68 -9.85 -10.20 -15.88
C TYR A 68 -10.88 -10.13 -14.76
N GLU A 69 -12.14 -10.50 -15.00
CA GLU A 69 -13.19 -10.48 -13.96
C GLU A 69 -12.97 -11.55 -12.88
N GLY A 70 -12.26 -12.64 -13.23
CA GLY A 70 -11.80 -13.62 -12.26
C GLY A 70 -10.88 -13.02 -11.19
N VAL A 71 -10.06 -12.03 -11.55
CA VAL A 71 -9.20 -11.30 -10.58
C VAL A 71 -10.03 -10.48 -9.60
N ARG A 72 -11.11 -9.87 -10.07
CA ARG A 72 -12.04 -9.13 -9.20
C ARG A 72 -12.62 -10.03 -8.11
N ASN A 73 -12.99 -11.26 -8.44
CA ASN A 73 -13.42 -12.26 -7.48
C ASN A 73 -12.30 -12.70 -6.51
N LYS A 74 -11.06 -12.81 -6.99
CA LYS A 74 -9.90 -13.09 -6.11
C LYS A 74 -9.68 -11.96 -5.12
N CYS A 75 -9.67 -10.70 -5.55
CA CYS A 75 -9.57 -9.54 -4.67
C CYS A 75 -10.70 -9.52 -3.63
N LYS A 76 -11.94 -9.78 -4.05
CA LYS A 76 -13.10 -9.92 -3.16
C LYS A 76 -12.84 -10.95 -2.06
N ASN A 77 -12.40 -12.15 -2.41
CA ASN A 77 -12.15 -13.23 -1.45
C ASN A 77 -10.96 -12.89 -0.54
N PHE A 78 -9.88 -12.37 -1.10
CA PHE A 78 -8.66 -11.99 -0.39
C PHE A 78 -8.90 -10.95 0.70
N LEU A 79 -9.85 -10.03 0.48
CA LEU A 79 -10.26 -8.99 1.42
C LEU A 79 -11.46 -9.39 2.29
N ASN A 80 -12.06 -10.56 2.06
CA ASN A 80 -13.34 -10.97 2.64
C ASN A 80 -14.46 -9.94 2.40
N ALA A 81 -14.55 -9.41 1.17
CA ALA A 81 -15.62 -8.49 0.77
C ALA A 81 -16.93 -9.24 0.44
N TYR A 82 -18.08 -8.55 0.49
CA TYR A 82 -19.37 -9.18 0.20
C TYR A 82 -19.59 -9.42 -1.30
N HIS A 83 -19.26 -8.42 -2.13
CA HIS A 83 -19.53 -8.44 -3.56
C HIS A 83 -18.27 -8.12 -4.37
N SER A 84 -18.12 -8.74 -5.54
CA SER A 84 -17.07 -8.40 -6.49
C SER A 84 -17.18 -6.96 -6.97
N ASP A 85 -18.39 -6.41 -7.02
CA ASP A 85 -18.67 -5.04 -7.42
C ASP A 85 -18.09 -3.99 -6.44
N GLU A 86 -17.71 -4.39 -5.23
CA GLU A 86 -16.99 -3.56 -4.26
C GLU A 86 -15.51 -3.33 -4.62
N ILE A 87 -15.01 -4.03 -5.65
CA ILE A 87 -13.62 -3.96 -6.11
C ILE A 87 -13.51 -3.08 -7.34
N ILE A 88 -12.73 -2.01 -7.27
CA ILE A 88 -12.44 -1.09 -8.37
C ILE A 88 -10.95 -1.19 -8.69
N PHE A 89 -10.61 -1.41 -9.96
CA PHE A 89 -9.23 -1.40 -10.40
C PHE A 89 -8.78 0.03 -10.74
N THR A 90 -7.56 0.34 -10.31
CA THR A 90 -6.86 1.61 -10.55
C THR A 90 -5.43 1.32 -11.00
N LYS A 91 -4.65 2.35 -11.36
CA LYS A 91 -3.23 2.18 -11.70
C LYS A 91 -2.31 2.00 -10.48
N GLY A 92 -2.87 2.15 -9.27
CA GLY A 92 -2.17 2.05 -8.00
C GLY A 92 -2.87 2.85 -6.92
N ALA A 93 -2.39 2.75 -5.67
CA ALA A 93 -2.98 3.44 -4.53
C ALA A 93 -3.08 4.96 -4.72
N THR A 94 -2.10 5.58 -5.38
CA THR A 94 -2.15 7.02 -5.66
C THR A 94 -3.36 7.41 -6.49
N GLU A 95 -3.68 6.66 -7.56
CA GLU A 95 -4.91 6.92 -8.33
C GLU A 95 -6.15 6.62 -7.49
N GLY A 96 -6.13 5.55 -6.69
CA GLY A 96 -7.23 5.20 -5.77
C GLY A 96 -7.56 6.33 -4.81
N PHE A 97 -6.56 6.95 -4.17
CA PHE A 97 -6.77 8.10 -3.29
C PHE A 97 -7.25 9.34 -4.04
N ASN A 98 -6.74 9.62 -5.24
CA ASN A 98 -7.24 10.71 -6.07
C ASN A 98 -8.71 10.48 -6.46
N PHE A 99 -9.06 9.26 -6.84
CA PHE A 99 -10.45 8.88 -7.11
C PHE A 99 -11.34 9.13 -5.89
N LEU A 100 -11.00 8.58 -4.73
CA LEU A 100 -11.79 8.73 -3.51
C LEU A 100 -11.92 10.19 -3.08
N ALA A 101 -10.81 10.93 -3.03
CA ALA A 101 -10.82 12.32 -2.62
C ALA A 101 -11.74 13.17 -3.51
N ASN A 102 -11.63 13.03 -4.84
CA ASN A 102 -12.45 13.80 -5.75
C ASN A 102 -13.93 13.37 -5.74
N SER A 103 -14.20 12.06 -5.76
CA SER A 103 -15.57 11.54 -5.84
C SER A 103 -16.35 11.82 -4.54
N ILE A 104 -15.71 11.59 -3.38
CA ILE A 104 -16.31 11.87 -2.05
C ILE A 104 -16.54 13.38 -1.88
N SER A 105 -15.53 14.21 -2.16
CA SER A 105 -15.66 15.67 -1.97
C SER A 105 -16.72 16.26 -2.86
N LYS A 106 -16.79 15.85 -4.12
CA LYS A 106 -17.79 16.33 -5.08
C LYS A 106 -19.24 16.00 -4.66
N LYS A 107 -19.44 14.82 -4.07
CA LYS A 107 -20.79 14.27 -3.85
C LYS A 107 -21.28 14.38 -2.41
N LEU A 108 -20.39 14.20 -1.43
CA LEU A 108 -20.78 13.98 -0.03
C LEU A 108 -20.35 15.12 0.90
N LEU A 109 -19.40 15.99 0.50
CA LEU A 109 -18.86 17.02 1.39
C LEU A 109 -19.39 18.40 1.06
N GLN A 110 -19.37 19.28 2.07
CA GLN A 110 -19.79 20.67 2.00
C GLN A 110 -18.71 21.60 2.55
N PRO A 111 -18.67 22.89 2.16
CA PRO A 111 -17.72 23.84 2.72
C PRO A 111 -17.77 23.88 4.26
N GLY A 112 -16.58 23.77 4.89
CA GLY A 112 -16.41 23.70 6.33
C GLY A 112 -16.50 22.31 6.94
N ASP A 113 -16.71 21.25 6.13
CA ASP A 113 -16.53 19.87 6.57
C ASP A 113 -15.06 19.56 6.83
N GLU A 114 -14.81 18.62 7.73
CA GLU A 114 -13.48 18.29 8.23
C GLU A 114 -13.00 16.91 7.71
N ILE A 115 -11.71 16.85 7.35
CA ILE A 115 -10.99 15.63 7.01
C ILE A 115 -9.90 15.43 8.06
N LEU A 116 -9.86 14.26 8.70
CA LEU A 116 -8.82 13.88 9.66
C LEU A 116 -7.83 12.91 9.00
N LEU A 117 -6.55 13.27 9.08
CA LEU A 117 -5.40 12.46 8.65
C LEU A 117 -4.45 12.27 9.83
N THR A 118 -3.48 11.36 9.72
CA THR A 118 -2.36 11.33 10.69
C THR A 118 -1.14 12.07 10.15
N GLU A 119 -0.20 12.43 11.03
CA GLU A 119 1.03 13.11 10.63
C GLU A 119 1.99 12.20 9.86
N ILE A 120 1.81 10.87 9.91
CA ILE A 120 2.67 9.87 9.27
C ILE A 120 2.08 9.29 7.98
N GLU A 121 1.08 9.95 7.40
CA GLU A 121 0.49 9.50 6.15
C GLU A 121 1.50 9.59 4.99
N HIS A 122 1.42 8.59 4.09
CA HIS A 122 2.08 8.69 2.79
C HIS A 122 1.50 9.86 1.97
N HIS A 123 2.34 10.52 1.16
CA HIS A 123 1.89 11.65 0.32
C HIS A 123 0.65 11.33 -0.53
N ALA A 124 0.47 10.08 -0.96
CA ALA A 124 -0.73 9.66 -1.71
C ALA A 124 -2.02 9.82 -0.90
N ASN A 125 -1.95 9.71 0.43
CA ASN A 125 -3.07 9.92 1.35
C ASN A 125 -3.07 11.33 1.99
N ILE A 126 -2.28 12.27 1.49
CA ILE A 126 -2.28 13.67 1.93
C ILE A 126 -2.67 14.59 0.76
N ILE A 127 -1.89 14.51 -0.34
CA ILE A 127 -1.96 15.50 -1.43
C ILE A 127 -3.35 15.55 -2.10
N PRO A 128 -4.02 14.43 -2.42
CA PRO A 128 -5.36 14.50 -2.99
C PRO A 128 -6.36 15.23 -2.08
N TRP A 129 -6.28 14.98 -0.75
CA TRP A 129 -7.12 15.68 0.21
C TRP A 129 -6.82 17.17 0.31
N GLN A 130 -5.55 17.57 0.24
CA GLN A 130 -5.17 18.99 0.18
C GLN A 130 -5.70 19.69 -1.08
N MET A 131 -5.67 18.99 -2.23
CA MET A 131 -6.19 19.52 -3.48
C MET A 131 -7.69 19.79 -3.39
N VAL A 132 -8.47 18.79 -3.00
CA VAL A 132 -9.92 18.93 -2.87
C VAL A 132 -10.35 19.86 -1.71
N ALA A 133 -9.60 19.88 -0.62
CA ALA A 133 -9.87 20.79 0.50
C ALA A 133 -9.79 22.26 0.07
N LYS A 134 -8.82 22.60 -0.78
CA LYS A 134 -8.72 23.94 -1.36
C LYS A 134 -9.88 24.26 -2.32
N GLU A 135 -10.29 23.28 -3.13
CA GLU A 135 -11.35 23.45 -4.13
C GLU A 135 -12.72 23.56 -3.49
N TYR A 136 -13.03 22.69 -2.51
CA TYR A 136 -14.34 22.58 -1.88
C TYR A 136 -14.43 23.31 -0.51
N GLN A 137 -13.39 24.06 -0.12
CA GLN A 137 -13.33 24.81 1.15
C GLN A 137 -13.51 23.92 2.39
N LEU A 138 -12.81 22.78 2.41
CA LEU A 138 -12.80 21.82 3.51
C LEU A 138 -11.64 22.13 4.46
N GLU A 139 -11.72 21.61 5.70
CA GLU A 139 -10.67 21.73 6.71
C GLU A 139 -9.93 20.41 6.88
N ILE A 140 -8.58 20.42 6.80
CA ILE A 140 -7.78 19.23 7.11
C ILE A 140 -7.19 19.38 8.50
N LYS A 141 -7.40 18.37 9.34
CA LYS A 141 -6.79 18.25 10.66
C LYS A 141 -5.88 17.03 10.70
N TYR A 142 -4.76 17.16 11.40
CA TYR A 142 -3.81 16.09 11.57
C TYR A 142 -3.82 15.58 13.01
N ILE A 143 -3.82 14.26 13.18
CA ILE A 143 -3.65 13.57 14.45
C ILE A 143 -2.17 13.33 14.66
N SER A 144 -1.65 13.73 15.79
CA SER A 144 -0.26 13.56 16.14
C SER A 144 0.11 12.10 16.35
N VAL A 145 1.39 11.85 16.20
CA VAL A 145 2.04 10.61 16.57
C VAL A 145 2.90 10.89 17.80
N ASN A 146 2.79 10.04 18.81
CA ASN A 146 3.54 10.16 20.06
C ASN A 146 5.01 9.72 19.87
N GLU A 147 5.81 9.81 20.94
CA GLU A 147 7.24 9.46 20.93
C GLU A 147 7.51 7.97 20.57
N ASN A 148 6.53 7.10 20.79
CA ASN A 148 6.60 5.67 20.42
C ASN A 148 6.15 5.39 18.99
N PHE A 149 5.93 6.44 18.18
CA PHE A 149 5.39 6.36 16.82
C PHE A 149 3.99 5.75 16.74
N SER A 150 3.19 5.79 17.81
CA SER A 150 1.78 5.38 17.85
C SER A 150 0.87 6.58 17.61
N ILE A 151 -0.30 6.37 17.03
CA ILE A 151 -1.31 7.43 16.85
C ILE A 151 -1.84 7.88 18.21
N ASP A 152 -1.90 9.19 18.44
CA ASP A 152 -2.49 9.78 19.64
C ASP A 152 -4.01 9.66 19.60
N LEU A 153 -4.55 8.63 20.26
CA LEU A 153 -5.98 8.35 20.31
C LEU A 153 -6.77 9.36 21.16
N ASP A 154 -6.13 10.00 22.11
CA ASP A 154 -6.80 11.05 22.92
C ASP A 154 -6.92 12.33 22.11
N GLU A 155 -5.92 12.67 21.33
CA GLU A 155 -6.02 13.77 20.37
C GLU A 155 -7.05 13.47 19.27
N LEU A 156 -7.14 12.22 18.79
CA LEU A 156 -8.20 11.81 17.85
C LEU A 156 -9.61 12.09 18.45
N LYS A 157 -9.86 11.68 19.69
CA LYS A 157 -11.14 11.94 20.38
C LYS A 157 -11.44 13.43 20.54
N GLN A 158 -10.40 14.26 20.75
CA GLN A 158 -10.55 15.70 20.89
C GLN A 158 -10.83 16.41 19.56
N LYS A 159 -10.20 15.96 18.47
CA LYS A 159 -10.29 16.60 17.14
C LYS A 159 -11.47 16.14 16.32
N ILE A 160 -11.98 14.92 16.54
CA ILE A 160 -13.14 14.41 15.83
C ILE A 160 -14.42 15.13 16.27
N SER A 161 -15.27 15.47 15.32
CA SER A 161 -16.53 16.20 15.59
C SER A 161 -17.61 15.80 14.59
N LYS A 162 -18.82 16.32 14.75
CA LYS A 162 -19.93 16.14 13.78
C LYS A 162 -19.63 16.75 12.40
N LYS A 163 -18.65 17.66 12.31
CA LYS A 163 -18.17 18.20 11.04
C LYS A 163 -17.17 17.26 10.34
N THR A 164 -16.59 16.34 11.07
CA THR A 164 -15.67 15.34 10.50
C THR A 164 -16.45 14.40 9.61
N LYS A 165 -16.13 14.39 8.31
CA LYS A 165 -16.79 13.58 7.29
C LYS A 165 -15.89 12.49 6.72
N VAL A 166 -14.57 12.65 6.84
CA VAL A 166 -13.59 11.68 6.41
C VAL A 166 -12.52 11.52 7.48
N VAL A 167 -12.20 10.29 7.80
CA VAL A 167 -10.98 9.90 8.54
C VAL A 167 -10.21 8.96 7.61
N SER A 168 -8.98 9.33 7.22
CA SER A 168 -8.16 8.53 6.32
C SER A 168 -6.78 8.31 6.94
N ILE A 169 -6.42 7.06 7.21
CA ILE A 169 -5.20 6.72 7.94
C ILE A 169 -4.44 5.58 7.28
N THR A 170 -3.13 5.54 7.55
CA THR A 170 -2.30 4.38 7.18
C THR A 170 -2.72 3.14 7.95
N GLY A 171 -2.82 2.00 7.26
CA GLY A 171 -3.05 0.69 7.89
C GLY A 171 -1.76 0.05 8.38
N GLU A 172 -0.63 0.37 7.75
CA GLU A 172 0.72 0.10 8.20
C GLU A 172 1.64 1.21 7.69
N SER A 173 2.41 1.81 8.59
CA SER A 173 3.29 2.94 8.24
C SER A 173 4.49 2.47 7.43
N ASN A 174 4.68 3.05 6.26
CA ASN A 174 5.87 2.85 5.44
C ASN A 174 7.13 3.55 5.97
N LEU A 175 7.04 4.26 7.09
CA LEU A 175 8.14 4.94 7.77
C LEU A 175 8.57 4.19 9.03
N SER A 176 7.63 3.92 9.94
CA SER A 176 7.92 3.39 11.29
C SER A 176 7.45 1.95 11.49
N GLY A 177 6.80 1.34 10.50
CA GLY A 177 6.19 0.01 10.67
C GLY A 177 4.99 -0.02 11.62
N LEU A 178 4.49 1.12 12.10
CA LEU A 178 3.30 1.17 12.96
C LEU A 178 2.11 0.45 12.31
N LEU A 179 1.46 -0.43 13.05
CA LEU A 179 0.17 -1.05 12.75
C LEU A 179 -0.88 -0.47 13.71
N PRO A 180 -1.68 0.52 13.29
CA PRO A 180 -2.72 1.09 14.14
C PRO A 180 -3.81 0.08 14.49
N ASP A 181 -4.38 0.20 15.70
CA ASP A 181 -5.60 -0.54 16.02
C ASP A 181 -6.82 0.06 15.27
N ILE A 182 -7.03 -0.43 14.04
CA ILE A 182 -8.08 0.05 13.14
C ILE A 182 -9.47 -0.11 13.78
N LYS A 183 -9.70 -1.20 14.54
CA LYS A 183 -11.00 -1.44 15.19
C LYS A 183 -11.28 -0.44 16.31
N LEU A 184 -10.27 -0.14 17.12
CA LEU A 184 -10.39 0.86 18.19
C LEU A 184 -10.61 2.25 17.58
N ILE A 185 -9.89 2.62 16.53
CA ILE A 185 -10.09 3.87 15.82
C ILE A 185 -11.51 3.93 15.23
N ARG A 186 -12.00 2.84 14.62
CA ARG A 186 -13.37 2.76 14.10
C ARG A 186 -14.40 2.97 15.20
N SER A 187 -14.20 2.43 16.40
CA SER A 187 -15.13 2.64 17.52
C SER A 187 -15.19 4.11 17.93
N ILE A 188 -14.03 4.77 18.04
CA ILE A 188 -13.93 6.21 18.35
C ILE A 188 -14.66 7.05 17.28
N ILE A 189 -14.47 6.72 16.00
CA ILE A 189 -15.17 7.41 14.90
C ILE A 189 -16.69 7.29 15.07
N LYS A 190 -17.20 6.07 15.23
CA LYS A 190 -18.65 5.80 15.35
C LYS A 190 -19.30 6.47 16.55
N GLU A 191 -18.58 6.63 17.64
CA GLU A 191 -19.10 7.31 18.84
C GLU A 191 -19.24 8.83 18.66
N ASN A 192 -18.43 9.43 17.79
CA ASN A 192 -18.29 10.89 17.71
C ASN A 192 -18.78 11.51 16.39
N SER A 193 -18.82 10.72 15.29
CA SER A 193 -19.22 11.21 13.96
C SER A 193 -19.78 10.09 13.08
N ASP A 194 -20.32 10.50 11.92
CA ASP A 194 -20.71 9.61 10.83
C ASP A 194 -19.66 9.63 9.70
N ALA A 195 -18.40 9.90 10.03
CA ALA A 195 -17.32 10.02 9.07
C ALA A 195 -17.05 8.69 8.35
N LEU A 196 -16.77 8.78 7.05
CA LEU A 196 -16.21 7.67 6.27
C LEU A 196 -14.82 7.35 6.79
N PHE A 197 -14.56 6.06 6.96
CA PHE A 197 -13.26 5.57 7.42
C PHE A 197 -12.52 4.88 6.29
N ILE A 198 -11.41 5.48 5.85
CA ILE A 198 -10.57 5.06 4.75
C ILE A 198 -9.23 4.58 5.30
N VAL A 199 -8.77 3.44 4.85
CA VAL A 199 -7.48 2.87 5.25
C VAL A 199 -6.53 2.82 4.05
N ASP A 200 -5.33 3.39 4.21
CA ASP A 200 -4.23 3.15 3.29
C ASP A 200 -3.66 1.75 3.55
N GLY A 201 -4.04 0.81 2.69
CA GLY A 201 -3.63 -0.59 2.75
C GLY A 201 -2.32 -0.90 2.01
N ALA A 202 -1.61 0.12 1.50
CA ALA A 202 -0.47 -0.08 0.61
C ALA A 202 0.68 -0.90 1.24
N GLN A 203 0.88 -0.81 2.55
CA GLN A 203 1.81 -1.65 3.31
C GLN A 203 1.08 -2.77 4.07
N LEU A 204 -0.14 -2.53 4.54
CA LEU A 204 -0.90 -3.50 5.33
C LEU A 204 -1.24 -4.76 4.53
N VAL A 205 -1.85 -4.59 3.35
CA VAL A 205 -2.37 -5.70 2.53
C VAL A 205 -1.29 -6.69 2.08
N PRO A 206 -0.05 -6.28 1.73
CA PRO A 206 1.04 -7.20 1.44
C PRO A 206 1.48 -8.07 2.62
N HIS A 207 1.40 -7.55 3.85
CA HIS A 207 2.04 -8.16 5.02
C HIS A 207 1.06 -8.81 5.98
N ARG A 208 -0.23 -8.46 5.92
CA ARG A 208 -1.24 -8.89 6.89
C ARG A 208 -2.51 -9.37 6.23
N LYS A 209 -3.18 -10.32 6.86
CA LYS A 209 -4.53 -10.67 6.47
C LYS A 209 -5.46 -9.49 6.74
N VAL A 210 -6.22 -9.10 5.73
CA VAL A 210 -7.21 -8.03 5.83
C VAL A 210 -8.60 -8.62 5.68
N ASP A 211 -9.46 -8.36 6.66
CA ASP A 211 -10.88 -8.70 6.65
C ASP A 211 -11.66 -7.38 6.76
N VAL A 212 -12.16 -6.88 5.63
CA VAL A 212 -12.82 -5.57 5.58
C VAL A 212 -14.15 -5.53 6.35
N GLN A 213 -14.81 -6.69 6.50
CA GLN A 213 -16.04 -6.80 7.28
C GLN A 213 -15.73 -6.69 8.78
N ASP A 214 -14.71 -7.42 9.24
CA ASP A 214 -14.29 -7.43 10.65
C ASP A 214 -13.67 -6.09 11.09
N LEU A 215 -12.91 -5.42 10.21
CA LEU A 215 -12.35 -4.09 10.47
C LEU A 215 -13.42 -2.99 10.49
N GLY A 216 -14.56 -3.19 9.83
CA GLY A 216 -15.67 -2.24 9.80
C GLY A 216 -15.35 -0.93 9.09
N ILE A 217 -14.32 -0.91 8.24
CA ILE A 217 -13.90 0.24 7.42
C ILE A 217 -14.87 0.47 6.26
N ASP A 218 -14.79 1.63 5.62
CA ASP A 218 -15.64 1.97 4.49
C ASP A 218 -14.89 1.86 3.16
N PHE A 219 -13.57 2.11 3.17
CA PHE A 219 -12.69 1.94 2.02
C PHE A 219 -11.32 1.41 2.45
N ILE A 220 -10.67 0.64 1.58
CA ILE A 220 -9.24 0.34 1.63
C ILE A 220 -8.62 0.48 0.24
N VAL A 221 -7.40 1.02 0.19
CA VAL A 221 -6.68 1.30 -1.06
C VAL A 221 -5.30 0.66 -1.01
N PHE A 222 -4.90 -0.07 -2.06
CA PHE A 222 -3.55 -0.62 -2.15
C PHE A 222 -3.04 -0.73 -3.59
N SER A 223 -1.74 -0.99 -3.74
CA SER A 223 -1.06 -1.13 -5.03
C SER A 223 -0.59 -2.57 -5.25
N GLY A 224 -0.79 -3.10 -6.45
CA GLY A 224 -0.35 -4.44 -6.82
C GLY A 224 1.16 -4.63 -6.73
N HIS A 225 1.95 -3.60 -7.09
CA HIS A 225 3.42 -3.71 -7.13
C HIS A 225 4.10 -3.92 -5.78
N LYS A 226 3.40 -3.75 -4.66
CA LYS A 226 3.88 -4.08 -3.31
C LYS A 226 3.40 -5.45 -2.85
N LEU A 227 2.34 -5.96 -3.48
CA LEU A 227 1.71 -7.27 -3.21
C LEU A 227 2.24 -8.36 -4.17
N LEU A 228 3.52 -8.37 -4.50
CA LEU A 228 4.16 -9.28 -5.48
C LEU A 228 3.64 -9.14 -6.92
N GLY A 229 2.60 -8.34 -7.15
CA GLY A 229 1.98 -8.07 -8.44
C GLY A 229 2.74 -7.04 -9.27
N PRO A 230 2.33 -6.76 -10.51
CA PRO A 230 2.98 -5.80 -11.39
C PRO A 230 2.73 -4.35 -10.96
N THR A 231 3.48 -3.43 -11.56
CA THR A 231 3.15 -2.00 -11.58
C THR A 231 1.93 -1.75 -12.47
N GLY A 232 1.31 -0.58 -12.37
CA GLY A 232 0.19 -0.19 -13.25
C GLY A 232 -1.17 -0.78 -12.86
N ILE A 233 -1.25 -1.46 -11.71
CA ILE A 233 -2.49 -1.97 -11.12
C ILE A 233 -2.56 -1.66 -9.63
N GLY A 234 -3.74 -1.29 -9.15
CA GLY A 234 -4.09 -1.15 -7.75
C GLY A 234 -5.56 -1.45 -7.54
N VAL A 235 -5.97 -1.47 -6.32
CA VAL A 235 -7.35 -1.78 -5.92
C VAL A 235 -7.85 -0.74 -4.93
N VAL A 236 -9.06 -0.29 -5.16
CA VAL A 236 -9.94 0.32 -4.17
C VAL A 236 -11.04 -0.68 -3.87
N TRP A 237 -11.14 -1.11 -2.62
CA TRP A 237 -12.35 -1.71 -2.11
C TRP A 237 -13.16 -0.64 -1.40
N GLY A 238 -14.48 -0.63 -1.60
CA GLY A 238 -15.40 0.25 -0.91
C GLY A 238 -16.76 -0.40 -0.74
N LYS A 239 -17.48 -0.02 0.31
CA LYS A 239 -18.85 -0.50 0.56
C LYS A 239 -19.77 -0.16 -0.61
N LEU A 240 -20.51 -1.16 -1.09
CA LEU A 240 -21.33 -1.05 -2.30
C LEU A 240 -22.39 0.06 -2.23
N ASP A 241 -22.99 0.25 -1.08
CA ASP A 241 -23.98 1.32 -0.84
C ASP A 241 -23.36 2.70 -1.05
N ILE A 242 -22.19 2.94 -0.47
CA ILE A 242 -21.46 4.20 -0.64
C ILE A 242 -21.00 4.37 -2.09
N LEU A 243 -20.42 3.32 -2.70
CA LEU A 243 -19.98 3.36 -4.09
C LEU A 243 -21.13 3.68 -5.07
N ASN A 244 -22.33 3.21 -4.80
CA ASN A 244 -23.52 3.52 -5.61
C ASN A 244 -23.87 5.02 -5.59
N GLU A 245 -23.65 5.71 -4.47
CA GLU A 245 -23.90 7.14 -4.33
C GLU A 245 -22.82 7.99 -5.03
N LEU A 246 -21.58 7.51 -5.09
CA LEU A 246 -20.46 8.25 -5.67
C LEU A 246 -20.59 8.40 -7.18
N GLU A 247 -20.08 9.52 -7.70
CA GLU A 247 -20.00 9.79 -9.13
C GLU A 247 -18.59 9.54 -9.68
N PRO A 248 -18.47 9.17 -10.97
CA PRO A 248 -17.17 9.02 -11.60
C PRO A 248 -16.43 10.36 -11.67
N VAL A 249 -15.10 10.27 -11.61
CA VAL A 249 -14.19 11.42 -11.74
C VAL A 249 -13.41 11.38 -13.06
N SER A 250 -13.41 10.24 -13.74
CA SER A 250 -12.81 10.05 -15.05
C SER A 250 -13.90 9.62 -16.04
N GLY A 251 -13.94 10.24 -17.22
CA GLY A 251 -14.93 9.91 -18.25
C GLY A 251 -14.25 9.29 -19.48
N GLY A 252 -14.98 8.37 -20.15
CA GLY A 252 -14.48 7.70 -21.34
C GLY A 252 -15.41 6.61 -21.84
N GLY A 253 -14.90 5.70 -22.64
CA GLY A 253 -15.60 4.46 -23.02
C GLY A 253 -15.70 3.50 -21.84
N ASP A 254 -16.51 2.49 -21.97
CA ASP A 254 -16.81 1.38 -21.06
C ASP A 254 -17.55 1.76 -19.77
N MET A 255 -17.32 2.95 -19.22
CA MET A 255 -17.90 3.42 -17.95
C MET A 255 -19.31 4.01 -18.11
N ILE A 256 -19.85 4.05 -19.30
CA ILE A 256 -21.15 4.66 -19.64
C ILE A 256 -22.20 3.59 -19.96
N GLU A 257 -23.47 3.91 -19.69
CA GLU A 257 -24.63 3.15 -20.15
C GLU A 257 -25.15 3.73 -21.48
N GLU A 258 -25.50 5.03 -21.48
CA GLU A 258 -25.94 5.75 -22.68
C GLU A 258 -25.19 7.09 -22.82
N VAL A 259 -24.90 7.49 -24.05
CA VAL A 259 -24.29 8.79 -24.37
C VAL A 259 -25.13 9.52 -25.39
N TYR A 260 -25.51 10.74 -25.05
CA TYR A 260 -26.17 11.71 -25.92
C TYR A 260 -25.22 12.89 -26.21
N TYR A 261 -25.57 13.78 -27.10
CA TYR A 261 -24.74 14.96 -27.37
C TYR A 261 -24.63 15.93 -26.18
N ASP A 262 -25.61 15.94 -25.29
CA ASP A 262 -25.74 16.88 -24.16
C ASP A 262 -25.59 16.23 -22.79
N ARG A 263 -25.61 14.91 -22.70
CA ARG A 263 -25.54 14.16 -21.43
C ARG A 263 -25.09 12.72 -21.62
N ALA A 264 -24.72 12.07 -20.52
CA ALA A 264 -24.48 10.64 -20.44
C ALA A 264 -25.07 10.05 -19.16
N THR A 265 -25.34 8.75 -19.16
CA THR A 265 -25.62 7.94 -17.98
C THR A 265 -24.48 6.96 -17.73
N TRP A 266 -24.33 6.53 -16.48
CA TRP A 266 -23.18 5.74 -16.07
C TRP A 266 -23.54 4.25 -15.97
N ALA A 267 -22.60 3.40 -16.32
CA ALA A 267 -22.66 1.98 -16.06
C ALA A 267 -22.83 1.70 -14.55
N PRO A 268 -23.32 0.52 -14.15
CA PRO A 268 -23.30 0.10 -12.75
C PRO A 268 -21.88 0.07 -12.15
N VAL A 269 -21.77 0.12 -10.81
CA VAL A 269 -20.54 -0.18 -10.09
C VAL A 269 -20.10 -1.62 -10.41
N PRO A 270 -18.81 -1.88 -10.61
CA PRO A 270 -17.65 -1.00 -10.49
C PRO A 270 -17.34 -0.23 -11.78
N HIS A 271 -17.93 -0.62 -12.91
CA HIS A 271 -17.55 -0.18 -14.26
C HIS A 271 -17.66 1.33 -14.46
N LYS A 272 -18.60 2.02 -13.76
CA LYS A 272 -18.68 3.49 -13.86
C LYS A 272 -17.41 4.22 -13.40
N PHE A 273 -16.50 3.54 -12.70
CA PHE A 273 -15.24 4.11 -12.20
C PHE A 273 -14.02 3.68 -13.03
N GLU A 274 -14.18 2.77 -13.98
CA GLU A 274 -13.12 2.17 -14.79
C GLU A 274 -13.22 2.62 -16.25
N ALA A 275 -12.82 3.87 -16.52
CA ALA A 275 -12.95 4.46 -17.86
C ALA A 275 -11.87 3.98 -18.83
N GLY A 276 -12.28 3.56 -20.02
CA GLY A 276 -11.41 3.12 -21.11
C GLY A 276 -10.99 1.66 -20.98
N THR A 277 -10.12 1.20 -21.90
CA THR A 277 -9.57 -0.17 -21.82
C THR A 277 -8.81 -0.36 -20.53
N PRO A 278 -9.21 -1.32 -19.67
CA PRO A 278 -8.55 -1.51 -18.38
C PRO A 278 -7.18 -2.19 -18.54
N PRO A 279 -6.32 -2.12 -17.52
CA PRO A 279 -5.02 -2.80 -17.49
C PRO A 279 -5.19 -4.31 -17.21
N TYR A 280 -5.82 -5.05 -18.15
CA TYR A 280 -6.21 -6.45 -17.93
C TYR A 280 -5.02 -7.38 -17.74
N VAL A 281 -3.87 -7.11 -18.38
CA VAL A 281 -2.65 -7.93 -18.19
C VAL A 281 -2.10 -7.77 -16.79
N GLU A 282 -2.02 -6.52 -16.32
CA GLU A 282 -1.56 -6.19 -14.97
C GLU A 282 -2.54 -6.71 -13.92
N ALA A 283 -3.84 -6.65 -14.18
CA ALA A 283 -4.84 -7.23 -13.29
C ALA A 283 -4.66 -8.76 -13.19
N ILE A 284 -4.46 -9.47 -14.31
CA ILE A 284 -4.20 -10.92 -14.31
C ILE A 284 -2.91 -11.24 -13.55
N GLY A 285 -1.86 -10.43 -13.71
CA GLY A 285 -0.64 -10.52 -12.90
C GLY A 285 -0.89 -10.33 -11.41
N LEU A 286 -1.76 -9.38 -11.02
CA LEU A 286 -2.19 -9.21 -9.63
C LEU A 286 -2.95 -10.47 -9.12
N GLY A 287 -3.82 -11.03 -9.95
CA GLY A 287 -4.54 -12.26 -9.60
C GLY A 287 -3.59 -13.45 -9.33
N ALA A 288 -2.52 -13.58 -10.11
CA ALA A 288 -1.49 -14.59 -9.88
C ALA A 288 -0.68 -14.33 -8.59
N ALA A 289 -0.45 -13.08 -8.24
CA ALA A 289 0.20 -12.70 -6.97
C ALA A 289 -0.68 -13.03 -5.76
N ILE A 290 -1.99 -12.81 -5.84
CA ILE A 290 -2.95 -13.21 -4.81
C ILE A 290 -2.95 -14.73 -4.64
N ASP A 291 -3.04 -15.50 -5.74
CA ASP A 291 -2.98 -16.97 -5.67
C ASP A 291 -1.68 -17.46 -5.00
N TYR A 292 -0.55 -16.82 -5.32
CA TYR A 292 0.74 -17.16 -4.71
C TYR A 292 0.73 -16.93 -3.19
N LEU A 293 0.20 -15.79 -2.73
CA LEU A 293 0.09 -15.49 -1.30
C LEU A 293 -0.93 -16.37 -0.57
N GLU A 294 -2.06 -16.69 -1.20
CA GLU A 294 -3.06 -17.58 -0.63
C GLU A 294 -2.53 -19.02 -0.48
N ASN A 295 -1.69 -19.48 -1.40
CA ASN A 295 -1.04 -20.79 -1.29
C ASN A 295 -0.05 -20.86 -0.11
N ILE A 296 0.61 -19.76 0.23
CA ILE A 296 1.47 -19.64 1.43
C ILE A 296 0.60 -19.45 2.68
N THR A 297 -0.51 -18.80 2.57
CA THR A 297 -1.43 -18.23 3.56
C THR A 297 -0.95 -16.93 4.20
N MET A 298 -1.86 -15.96 4.32
CA MET A 298 -1.52 -14.65 4.88
C MET A 298 -1.17 -14.71 6.37
N GLU A 299 -1.64 -15.72 7.09
CA GLU A 299 -1.26 -15.99 8.48
C GLU A 299 0.24 -16.31 8.58
N LYS A 300 0.77 -17.15 7.68
CA LYS A 300 2.21 -17.46 7.63
C LYS A 300 3.03 -16.26 7.18
N VAL A 301 2.57 -15.49 6.20
CA VAL A 301 3.21 -14.23 5.77
C VAL A 301 3.32 -13.27 6.96
N SER A 302 2.24 -13.09 7.72
CA SER A 302 2.22 -12.24 8.91
C SER A 302 3.21 -12.74 9.97
N GLN A 303 3.21 -14.05 10.26
CA GLN A 303 4.13 -14.64 11.23
C GLN A 303 5.59 -14.47 10.82
N HIS A 304 5.90 -14.63 9.53
CA HIS A 304 7.24 -14.44 9.00
C HIS A 304 7.69 -12.98 9.15
N SER A 305 6.82 -12.02 8.80
CA SER A 305 7.08 -10.59 9.00
C SER A 305 7.36 -10.25 10.48
N ASP A 306 6.59 -10.83 11.41
CA ASP A 306 6.79 -10.64 12.85
C ASP A 306 8.12 -11.26 13.33
N ASN A 307 8.50 -12.42 12.81
CA ASN A 307 9.77 -13.06 13.15
C ASN A 307 10.96 -12.22 12.66
N LEU A 308 10.93 -11.77 11.40
CA LEU A 308 11.96 -10.89 10.85
C LEU A 308 12.06 -9.57 11.62
N ARG A 309 10.93 -8.95 11.97
CA ARG A 309 10.90 -7.73 12.79
C ARG A 309 11.58 -7.94 14.13
N LYS A 310 11.20 -8.99 14.86
CA LYS A 310 11.78 -9.30 16.18
C LYS A 310 13.28 -9.56 16.10
N TYR A 311 13.72 -10.29 15.08
CA TYR A 311 15.13 -10.51 14.82
C TYR A 311 15.86 -9.19 14.53
N ALA A 312 15.32 -8.37 13.62
CA ALA A 312 15.88 -7.06 13.29
C ALA A 312 15.97 -6.15 14.52
N GLN A 313 14.91 -6.04 15.33
CA GLN A 313 14.94 -5.25 16.56
C GLN A 313 16.06 -5.71 17.52
N ASN A 314 16.26 -7.02 17.65
CA ASN A 314 17.32 -7.56 18.50
C ASN A 314 18.72 -7.20 17.97
N ILE A 315 19.00 -7.41 16.68
CA ILE A 315 20.34 -7.15 16.13
C ILE A 315 20.63 -5.65 15.92
N PHE A 316 19.60 -4.80 15.83
CA PHE A 316 19.77 -3.36 15.65
C PHE A 316 19.82 -2.59 16.98
N SER A 317 19.50 -3.23 18.12
CA SER A 317 19.51 -2.60 19.46
C SER A 317 20.87 -2.03 19.85
N ASP A 318 21.96 -2.61 19.35
CA ASP A 318 23.34 -2.29 19.71
C ASP A 318 24.06 -1.47 18.62
N LEU A 319 23.31 -0.87 17.67
CA LEU A 319 23.90 -0.05 16.62
C LEU A 319 24.29 1.34 17.16
N ASP A 320 25.59 1.54 17.36
CA ASP A 320 26.13 2.84 17.74
C ASP A 320 25.92 3.89 16.64
N ARG A 321 25.58 5.13 17.01
CA ARG A 321 25.38 6.28 16.12
C ARG A 321 24.17 6.16 15.16
N VAL A 322 23.36 5.12 15.27
CA VAL A 322 22.19 4.91 14.43
C VAL A 322 20.91 5.18 15.22
N SER A 323 20.18 6.20 14.82
CA SER A 323 18.83 6.44 15.33
C SER A 323 17.81 5.71 14.46
N ILE A 324 16.90 4.97 15.07
CA ILE A 324 15.92 4.14 14.36
C ILE A 324 14.52 4.70 14.57
N ILE A 325 13.85 5.02 13.48
CA ILE A 325 12.43 5.38 13.45
C ILE A 325 11.64 4.09 13.25
N HIS A 326 11.19 3.52 14.35
CA HIS A 326 10.37 2.31 14.38
C HIS A 326 9.47 2.34 15.61
N THR A 327 8.24 1.87 15.48
CA THR A 327 7.33 1.78 16.63
C THR A 327 7.77 0.70 17.60
N ASN A 328 7.56 0.97 18.90
CA ASN A 328 7.78 0.00 19.98
C ASN A 328 6.52 -0.82 20.31
N GLU A 329 5.44 -0.66 19.52
CA GLU A 329 4.22 -1.42 19.71
C GLU A 329 4.47 -2.93 19.51
N GLU A 330 3.70 -3.76 20.21
CA GLU A 330 3.80 -5.22 20.14
C GLU A 330 3.59 -5.72 18.68
N PHE A 331 2.67 -5.08 17.96
CA PHE A 331 2.39 -5.38 16.56
C PHE A 331 2.94 -4.27 15.68
N ALA A 332 3.84 -4.64 14.79
CA ALA A 332 4.46 -3.73 13.83
C ALA A 332 4.91 -4.46 12.58
N GLY A 333 5.08 -3.74 11.48
CA GLY A 333 5.69 -4.24 10.25
C GLY A 333 7.21 -4.31 10.32
N CYS A 334 7.82 -5.10 9.44
CA CYS A 334 9.27 -5.21 9.31
C CYS A 334 9.85 -4.04 8.48
N THR A 335 9.60 -2.81 8.93
CA THR A 335 10.05 -1.57 8.29
C THR A 335 10.82 -0.71 9.29
N PHE A 336 12.08 -0.42 8.97
CA PHE A 336 13.00 0.35 9.80
C PHE A 336 13.57 1.50 9.00
N SER A 337 13.21 2.74 9.36
CA SER A 337 13.84 3.94 8.82
C SER A 337 14.94 4.39 9.78
N MET A 338 16.12 4.65 9.26
CA MET A 338 17.31 4.87 10.06
C MET A 338 18.00 6.19 9.67
N HIS A 339 18.63 6.81 10.64
CA HIS A 339 19.45 7.98 10.50
C HIS A 339 20.78 7.77 11.21
N VAL A 340 21.89 8.16 10.60
CA VAL A 340 23.22 8.11 11.18
C VAL A 340 23.70 9.53 11.41
N ASP A 341 24.15 9.83 12.64
CA ASP A 341 24.67 11.17 12.95
C ASP A 341 25.84 11.55 12.04
N GLN A 342 25.75 12.74 11.45
CA GLN A 342 26.77 13.34 10.59
C GLN A 342 27.04 12.64 9.24
N ILE A 343 26.26 11.59 8.89
CA ILE A 343 26.36 10.93 7.59
C ILE A 343 25.01 11.02 6.87
N HIS A 344 25.02 11.54 5.64
CA HIS A 344 23.79 11.66 4.86
C HIS A 344 23.24 10.29 4.44
N ALA A 345 21.94 10.10 4.54
CA ALA A 345 21.27 8.82 4.25
C ALA A 345 21.57 8.29 2.82
N THR A 346 21.76 9.18 1.85
CA THR A 346 22.12 8.79 0.48
C THR A 346 23.51 8.16 0.43
N ASP A 347 24.49 8.68 1.19
CA ASP A 347 25.86 8.16 1.20
C ASP A 347 25.88 6.75 1.81
N ILE A 348 25.13 6.54 2.90
CA ILE A 348 24.91 5.18 3.47
C ILE A 348 24.30 4.25 2.43
N SER A 349 23.22 4.68 1.74
CA SER A 349 22.55 3.85 0.73
C SER A 349 23.47 3.46 -0.43
N LEU A 350 24.30 4.39 -0.92
CA LEU A 350 25.30 4.16 -1.97
C LEU A 350 26.39 3.17 -1.51
N MET A 351 26.85 3.30 -0.26
CA MET A 351 27.83 2.37 0.30
C MET A 351 27.23 0.97 0.46
N LEU A 352 25.99 0.85 0.96
CA LEU A 352 25.30 -0.44 1.09
C LEU A 352 25.15 -1.16 -0.26
N ASP A 353 24.89 -0.43 -1.35
CA ASP A 353 24.83 -1.00 -2.70
C ASP A 353 26.17 -1.67 -3.11
N THR A 354 27.31 -1.14 -2.67
CA THR A 354 28.62 -1.79 -2.93
C THR A 354 28.77 -3.15 -2.27
N TYR A 355 27.99 -3.43 -1.25
CA TYR A 355 27.89 -4.72 -0.56
C TYR A 355 26.76 -5.61 -1.11
N GLY A 356 26.05 -5.18 -2.16
CA GLY A 356 24.91 -5.90 -2.73
C GLY A 356 23.61 -5.74 -1.95
N VAL A 357 23.55 -4.77 -1.02
CA VAL A 357 22.38 -4.48 -0.19
C VAL A 357 21.58 -3.30 -0.76
N ALA A 358 20.36 -3.57 -1.18
CA ALA A 358 19.44 -2.59 -1.75
C ALA A 358 18.49 -2.03 -0.68
N VAL A 359 18.65 -0.74 -0.36
CA VAL A 359 17.77 0.03 0.52
C VAL A 359 17.40 1.36 -0.15
N ARG A 360 16.47 2.09 0.40
CA ARG A 360 16.07 3.41 -0.12
C ARG A 360 16.49 4.53 0.82
N ALA A 361 17.00 5.64 0.27
CA ALA A 361 17.24 6.88 1.00
C ALA A 361 16.23 7.97 0.61
N GLY A 362 15.90 8.86 1.55
CA GLY A 362 15.03 10.02 1.36
C GLY A 362 13.94 10.19 2.41
N HIS A 363 12.85 10.85 2.04
CA HIS A 363 11.71 11.10 2.95
C HIS A 363 10.64 10.01 2.93
N HIS A 364 10.79 8.97 2.10
CA HIS A 364 9.85 7.85 1.93
C HIS A 364 8.38 8.30 1.68
N CYS A 365 8.20 9.47 1.03
CA CYS A 365 6.90 10.11 0.84
C CYS A 365 6.15 10.45 2.15
N VAL A 366 6.88 10.71 3.25
CA VAL A 366 6.38 11.19 4.55
C VAL A 366 7.16 12.44 4.97
N GLN A 367 7.34 13.39 4.04
CA GLN A 367 8.18 14.58 4.23
C GLN A 367 7.70 15.49 5.37
N PRO A 368 6.38 15.73 5.61
CA PRO A 368 5.95 16.57 6.73
C PRO A 368 6.45 16.06 8.08
N TYR A 369 6.44 14.74 8.27
CA TYR A 369 6.89 14.14 9.52
C TYR A 369 8.42 14.17 9.69
N HIS A 370 9.20 13.99 8.62
CA HIS A 370 10.65 14.21 8.66
C HIS A 370 11.00 15.64 9.10
N ARG A 371 10.28 16.65 8.61
CA ARG A 371 10.45 18.05 9.05
C ARG A 371 10.14 18.24 10.53
N LYS A 372 9.07 17.58 11.04
CA LYS A 372 8.74 17.60 12.47
C LYS A 372 9.84 17.00 13.33
N LEU A 373 10.47 15.92 12.87
CA LEU A 373 11.60 15.28 13.55
C LEU A 373 12.93 16.05 13.42
N GLY A 374 13.00 17.06 12.53
CA GLY A 374 14.25 17.78 12.24
C GLY A 374 15.29 16.93 11.49
N ILE A 375 14.86 15.91 10.77
CA ILE A 375 15.71 14.95 10.03
C ILE A 375 15.55 15.22 8.53
N ASP A 376 16.65 15.51 7.84
CA ASP A 376 16.63 15.82 6.40
C ASP A 376 16.27 14.60 5.55
N ALA A 377 16.79 13.43 5.90
CA ALA A 377 16.51 12.16 5.20
C ALA A 377 16.84 10.97 6.10
N THR A 378 16.19 9.84 5.81
CA THR A 378 16.52 8.53 6.39
C THR A 378 16.84 7.53 5.27
N PHE A 379 17.58 6.46 5.57
CA PHE A 379 17.57 5.27 4.75
C PHE A 379 16.65 4.23 5.40
N ARG A 380 15.98 3.43 4.57
CA ARG A 380 14.94 2.51 5.04
C ARG A 380 15.20 1.09 4.54
N ALA A 381 15.17 0.14 5.48
CA ALA A 381 15.13 -1.28 5.22
C ALA A 381 13.72 -1.81 5.50
N THR A 382 13.15 -2.55 4.54
CA THR A 382 11.84 -3.22 4.68
C THR A 382 11.96 -4.65 4.20
N GLY A 383 11.81 -5.60 5.12
CA GLY A 383 11.80 -7.03 4.81
C GLY A 383 10.45 -7.50 4.25
N TYR A 384 10.48 -8.61 3.47
CA TYR A 384 9.29 -9.27 2.96
C TYR A 384 9.48 -10.79 2.93
N ILE A 385 8.57 -11.53 2.32
CA ILE A 385 8.51 -13.01 2.36
C ILE A 385 9.78 -13.72 1.89
N TYR A 386 10.57 -13.12 1.01
CA TYR A 386 11.82 -13.67 0.48
C TYR A 386 13.06 -13.30 1.30
N ASN A 387 12.91 -12.48 2.35
CA ASN A 387 14.03 -12.15 3.24
C ASN A 387 14.09 -13.13 4.40
N ASP A 388 15.30 -13.36 4.89
CA ASP A 388 15.60 -14.19 6.05
C ASP A 388 16.51 -13.45 7.06
N GLU A 389 16.85 -14.11 8.16
CA GLU A 389 17.73 -13.56 9.18
C GLU A 389 19.12 -13.24 8.63
N ASN A 390 19.64 -14.05 7.69
CA ASN A 390 20.92 -13.81 7.05
C ASN A 390 20.94 -12.51 6.22
N ASP A 391 19.83 -12.15 5.56
CA ASP A 391 19.74 -10.86 4.86
C ASP A 391 19.89 -9.68 5.82
N LEU A 392 19.32 -9.81 7.03
CA LEU A 392 19.42 -8.77 8.07
C LEU A 392 20.83 -8.70 8.66
N ASP A 393 21.51 -9.84 8.83
CA ASP A 393 22.92 -9.88 9.26
C ASP A 393 23.84 -9.23 8.21
N VAL A 394 23.67 -9.59 6.95
CA VAL A 394 24.41 -8.96 5.83
C VAL A 394 24.17 -7.45 5.79
N PHE A 395 22.94 -7.01 5.98
CA PHE A 395 22.62 -5.57 6.07
C PHE A 395 23.34 -4.90 7.25
N LYS A 396 23.28 -5.50 8.45
CA LYS A 396 23.94 -4.96 9.66
C LYS A 396 25.45 -4.82 9.45
N ASP A 397 26.11 -5.87 8.96
CA ASP A 397 27.57 -5.88 8.73
C ASP A 397 27.98 -4.85 7.66
N ALA A 398 27.20 -4.75 6.57
CA ALA A 398 27.42 -3.74 5.54
C ALA A 398 27.19 -2.31 6.08
N LEU A 399 26.18 -2.08 6.92
CA LEU A 399 25.90 -0.79 7.54
C LEU A 399 27.05 -0.34 8.47
N MET A 400 27.50 -1.23 9.34
CA MET A 400 28.62 -0.94 10.27
C MET A 400 29.91 -0.64 9.49
N SER A 401 30.19 -1.41 8.43
CA SER A 401 31.34 -1.16 7.54
C SER A 401 31.20 0.17 6.82
N SER A 402 30.01 0.53 6.36
CA SER A 402 29.73 1.82 5.70
C SER A 402 29.94 3.00 6.63
N ILE A 403 29.44 2.91 7.88
CA ILE A 403 29.62 3.94 8.90
C ILE A 403 31.12 4.13 9.23
N ALA A 404 31.88 3.03 9.37
CA ALA A 404 33.32 3.09 9.65
C ALA A 404 34.13 3.73 8.52
N MET A 405 33.66 3.63 7.25
CA MET A 405 34.34 4.23 6.09
C MET A 405 33.97 5.69 5.87
N LEU A 406 32.77 6.10 6.24
CA LEU A 406 32.28 7.46 5.97
C LEU A 406 32.50 8.42 7.14
N GLY A 407 32.82 7.93 8.32
CA GLY A 407 33.06 8.78 9.48
C GLY A 407 33.10 8.18 10.81
#